data_eadd1a5e4e6bf80b51fbb3c70946e566
#
_entry.id   eadd1a5e4e6bf80b51fbb3c70946e566
#
_cell.length_a   1.000
_cell.length_b   1.000
_cell.length_c   1.000
_cell.angle_alpha   90.00
_cell.angle_beta   90.00
_cell.angle_gamma   90.00
#
_symmetry.space_group_name_H-M   'P 1'
#
loop_
_entity.id
_entity.type
_entity.pdbx_description
1 polymer ?
#
loop_
_entity_poly.entity_id
_entity_poly.type
_entity_poly.pdbx_seq_one_letter_code
_entity_poly.pdbx_strand_id
1 'polypeptide(L)'
;MANLRKILLVDDEEDLREALSEQLVMTEDFDVFEAGNGSEALEKAKEQIYDLVILDVGLPDTDGRELCRLMRKQGVKCPILMLTGHDSDADTILGLDAGANDYVSKPFKFPVLLARIRAQLRQ
;
A
#
# COMPACT_ATOMS: atom_id res chain seq x y z
N MET A 1 5.51 22.47 -13.43
CA MET A 1 4.77 21.83 -12.34
C MET A 1 5.19 20.39 -12.19
N ALA A 2 5.50 20.00 -10.97
CA ALA A 2 5.84 18.62 -10.71
C ALA A 2 4.58 17.77 -10.74
N ASN A 3 4.63 16.62 -11.40
CA ASN A 3 3.57 15.64 -11.35
C ASN A 3 3.74 14.81 -10.09
N LEU A 4 2.76 14.89 -9.20
CA LEU A 4 2.77 14.10 -7.99
C LEU A 4 2.49 12.63 -8.33
N ARG A 5 3.22 11.72 -7.69
CA ARG A 5 2.95 10.29 -7.79
C ARG A 5 1.73 9.96 -6.95
N LYS A 6 0.83 9.18 -7.49
CA LYS A 6 -0.41 8.80 -6.82
C LYS A 6 -0.24 7.53 -6.02
N ILE A 7 -0.55 7.60 -4.73
CA ILE A 7 -0.47 6.47 -3.81
C ILE A 7 -1.87 6.14 -3.30
N LEU A 8 -2.26 4.88 -3.37
CA LEU A 8 -3.45 4.39 -2.69
C LEU A 8 -3.01 3.74 -1.38
N LEU A 9 -3.47 4.29 -0.26
CA LEU A 9 -3.13 3.81 1.08
C LEU A 9 -4.33 3.08 1.68
N VAL A 10 -4.17 1.79 1.93
CA VAL A 10 -5.24 0.92 2.43
C VAL A 10 -4.90 0.43 3.83
N ASP A 11 -5.63 0.91 4.84
CA ASP A 11 -5.44 0.52 6.22
C ASP A 11 -6.74 0.81 6.98
N ASP A 12 -7.17 -0.11 7.84
CA ASP A 12 -8.39 0.06 8.62
C ASP A 12 -8.21 0.89 9.89
N GLU A 13 -6.97 1.09 10.32
CA GLU A 13 -6.67 1.95 11.46
C GLU A 13 -6.69 3.41 10.99
N GLU A 14 -7.80 4.09 11.23
CA GLU A 14 -8.02 5.44 10.74
C GLU A 14 -6.92 6.42 11.18
N ASP A 15 -6.56 6.40 12.46
CA ASP A 15 -5.55 7.32 12.99
C ASP A 15 -4.18 7.09 12.35
N LEU A 16 -3.76 5.84 12.20
CA LEU A 16 -2.50 5.50 11.55
C LEU A 16 -2.54 5.91 10.08
N ARG A 17 -3.63 5.61 9.40
CA ARG A 17 -3.81 5.92 7.98
C ARG A 17 -3.74 7.43 7.74
N GLU A 18 -4.45 8.22 8.55
CA GLU A 18 -4.43 9.68 8.44
C GLU A 18 -3.05 10.26 8.71
N ALA A 19 -2.38 9.77 9.78
CA ALA A 19 -1.05 10.25 10.13
C ALA A 19 -0.05 9.94 9.01
N LEU A 20 -0.10 8.74 8.46
CA LEU A 20 0.79 8.34 7.38
C LEU A 20 0.51 9.15 6.10
N SER A 21 -0.76 9.36 5.79
CA SER A 21 -1.17 10.17 4.65
C SER A 21 -0.60 11.58 4.77
N GLU A 22 -0.73 12.20 5.94
CA GLU A 22 -0.20 13.54 6.19
C GLU A 22 1.32 13.59 6.02
N GLN A 23 2.03 12.60 6.54
CA GLN A 23 3.49 12.54 6.39
C GLN A 23 3.91 12.42 4.93
N LEU A 24 3.20 11.60 4.15
CA LEU A 24 3.48 11.45 2.73
C LEU A 24 3.21 12.73 1.95
N VAL A 25 2.08 13.37 2.22
CA VAL A 25 1.72 14.63 1.56
C VAL A 25 2.73 15.73 1.89
N MET A 26 3.26 15.75 3.11
CA MET A 26 4.25 16.76 3.52
C MET A 26 5.57 16.65 2.76
N THR A 27 5.87 15.52 2.14
CA THR A 27 7.07 15.40 1.30
C THR A 27 6.94 16.19 -0.01
N GLU A 28 5.73 16.60 -0.37
CA GLU A 28 5.41 17.30 -1.61
C GLU A 28 5.63 16.47 -2.88
N ASP A 29 5.88 15.17 -2.74
CA ASP A 29 6.10 14.26 -3.87
C ASP A 29 4.88 13.42 -4.22
N PHE A 30 3.90 13.33 -3.30
CA PHE A 30 2.81 12.36 -3.42
C PHE A 30 1.43 12.98 -3.28
N ASP A 31 0.51 12.40 -4.06
CA ASP A 31 -0.92 12.64 -3.94
C ASP A 31 -1.51 11.34 -3.37
N VAL A 32 -2.11 11.42 -2.18
CA VAL A 32 -2.49 10.23 -1.42
C VAL A 32 -4.00 10.05 -1.38
N PHE A 33 -4.45 8.85 -1.73
CA PHE A 33 -5.86 8.45 -1.69
C PHE A 33 -5.98 7.33 -0.66
N GLU A 34 -7.04 7.33 0.12
CA GLU A 34 -7.19 6.43 1.26
C GLU A 34 -8.37 5.49 1.11
N ALA A 35 -8.22 4.27 1.62
CA ALA A 35 -9.28 3.30 1.72
C ALA A 35 -9.18 2.59 3.07
N GLY A 36 -10.32 2.36 3.72
CA GLY A 36 -10.36 1.76 5.06
C GLY A 36 -10.62 0.26 5.07
N ASN A 37 -10.89 -0.33 3.92
CA ASN A 37 -11.16 -1.78 3.81
C ASN A 37 -10.92 -2.24 2.38
N GLY A 38 -11.02 -3.57 2.17
CA GLY A 38 -10.73 -4.15 0.87
C GLY A 38 -11.74 -3.77 -0.21
N SER A 39 -13.01 -3.71 0.13
CA SER A 39 -14.06 -3.34 -0.81
C SER A 39 -13.85 -1.93 -1.35
N GLU A 40 -13.57 -0.99 -0.47
CA GLU A 40 -13.29 0.40 -0.84
C GLU A 40 -12.02 0.50 -1.69
N ALA A 41 -11.00 -0.27 -1.33
CA ALA A 41 -9.75 -0.30 -2.09
C ALA A 41 -9.97 -0.77 -3.53
N LEU A 42 -10.76 -1.83 -3.72
CA LEU A 42 -11.06 -2.34 -5.06
C LEU A 42 -11.84 -1.32 -5.88
N GLU A 43 -12.78 -0.61 -5.26
CA GLU A 43 -13.53 0.44 -5.94
C GLU A 43 -12.61 1.57 -6.40
N LYS A 44 -11.75 2.05 -5.51
CA LYS A 44 -10.81 3.13 -5.84
C LYS A 44 -9.79 2.70 -6.90
N ALA A 45 -9.39 1.44 -6.89
CA ALA A 45 -8.47 0.91 -7.90
C ALA A 45 -9.08 0.89 -9.30
N LYS A 46 -10.41 0.85 -9.40
CA LYS A 46 -11.11 0.93 -10.68
C LYS A 46 -11.23 2.37 -11.19
N GLU A 47 -11.23 3.34 -10.30
CA GLU A 47 -11.47 4.74 -10.65
C GLU A 47 -10.31 5.40 -11.36
N GLN A 48 -9.09 4.99 -11.06
CA GLN A 48 -7.89 5.58 -11.65
C GLN A 48 -6.69 4.66 -11.51
N ILE A 49 -5.61 5.03 -12.20
CA ILE A 49 -4.33 4.32 -12.12
C ILE A 49 -3.48 4.97 -11.05
N TYR A 50 -2.92 4.17 -10.16
CA TYR A 50 -1.99 4.62 -9.12
C TYR A 50 -0.56 4.27 -9.50
N ASP A 51 0.39 4.99 -8.91
CA ASP A 51 1.82 4.69 -9.08
C ASP A 51 2.31 3.67 -8.07
N LEU A 52 1.63 3.57 -6.93
CA LEU A 52 1.96 2.63 -5.87
C LEU A 52 0.76 2.40 -4.97
N VAL A 53 0.63 1.18 -4.46
CA VAL A 53 -0.38 0.84 -3.45
C VAL A 53 0.34 0.42 -2.19
N ILE A 54 -0.06 1.00 -1.05
CA ILE A 54 0.39 0.57 0.28
C ILE A 54 -0.80 -0.16 0.91
N LEU A 55 -0.59 -1.40 1.31
CA LEU A 55 -1.68 -2.31 1.66
C LEU A 55 -1.42 -3.00 2.99
N ASP A 56 -2.29 -2.75 3.97
CA ASP A 56 -2.23 -3.46 5.24
C ASP A 56 -2.74 -4.89 5.06
N VAL A 57 -2.05 -5.86 5.67
CA VAL A 57 -2.44 -7.27 5.59
C VAL A 57 -3.70 -7.54 6.43
N GLY A 58 -3.81 -6.91 7.59
CA GLY A 58 -4.92 -7.17 8.53
C GLY A 58 -6.15 -6.31 8.32
N LEU A 59 -6.83 -6.46 7.18
CA LEU A 59 -8.06 -5.71 6.90
C LEU A 59 -9.30 -6.39 7.49
N PRO A 60 -10.38 -5.63 7.79
CA PRO A 60 -11.54 -6.20 8.46
C PRO A 60 -12.39 -7.13 7.59
N ASP A 61 -12.40 -6.90 6.29
CA ASP A 61 -13.26 -7.65 5.36
C ASP A 61 -12.51 -8.65 4.49
N THR A 62 -11.18 -8.63 4.51
CA THR A 62 -10.38 -9.57 3.72
C THR A 62 -8.93 -9.59 4.23
N ASP A 63 -8.20 -10.62 3.86
CA ASP A 63 -6.75 -10.65 4.06
C ASP A 63 -6.10 -9.79 2.98
N GLY A 64 -5.13 -8.95 3.35
CA GLY A 64 -4.44 -8.08 2.39
C GLY A 64 -3.78 -8.84 1.25
N ARG A 65 -3.34 -10.07 1.52
CA ARG A 65 -2.74 -10.91 0.46
C ARG A 65 -3.78 -11.30 -0.58
N GLU A 66 -4.99 -11.64 -0.14
CA GLU A 66 -6.09 -11.93 -1.07
C GLU A 66 -6.50 -10.68 -1.85
N LEU A 67 -6.55 -9.54 -1.17
CA LEU A 67 -6.83 -8.27 -1.83
C LEU A 67 -5.78 -7.97 -2.91
N CYS A 68 -4.51 -8.23 -2.63
CA CYS A 68 -3.44 -8.06 -3.60
C CYS A 68 -3.69 -8.90 -4.86
N ARG A 69 -4.06 -10.17 -4.68
CA ARG A 69 -4.40 -11.05 -5.81
C ARG A 69 -5.56 -10.51 -6.63
N LEU A 70 -6.59 -10.01 -5.96
CA LEU A 70 -7.76 -9.45 -6.63
C LEU A 70 -7.40 -8.18 -7.40
N MET A 71 -6.58 -7.32 -6.82
CA MET A 71 -6.08 -6.13 -7.52
C MET A 71 -5.31 -6.50 -8.78
N ARG A 72 -4.43 -7.50 -8.69
CA ARG A 72 -3.69 -7.98 -9.87
C ARG A 72 -4.63 -8.50 -10.95
N LYS A 73 -5.66 -9.24 -10.56
CA LYS A 73 -6.67 -9.72 -11.50
C LYS A 73 -7.44 -8.60 -12.17
N GLN A 74 -7.67 -7.51 -11.47
CA GLN A 74 -8.33 -6.33 -12.04
C GLN A 74 -7.44 -5.55 -13.01
N GLY A 75 -6.16 -5.86 -13.07
CA GLY A 75 -5.24 -5.19 -13.95
C GLY A 75 -4.36 -4.15 -13.28
N VAL A 76 -4.32 -4.11 -11.96
CA VAL A 76 -3.39 -3.22 -11.23
C VAL A 76 -1.99 -3.72 -11.49
N LYS A 77 -1.14 -2.86 -12.07
CA LYS A 77 0.23 -3.22 -12.46
C LYS A 77 1.30 -2.49 -11.67
N CYS A 78 0.93 -1.47 -10.92
CA CYS A 78 1.91 -0.71 -10.13
C CYS A 78 2.46 -1.55 -8.97
N PRO A 79 3.59 -1.12 -8.37
CA PRO A 79 4.12 -1.78 -7.19
C PRO A 79 3.11 -1.78 -6.05
N ILE A 80 3.04 -2.89 -5.33
CA ILE A 80 2.24 -3.03 -4.12
C ILE A 80 3.19 -3.33 -2.97
N LEU A 81 3.17 -2.47 -1.95
CA LEU A 81 3.98 -2.59 -0.75
C LEU A 81 3.05 -2.95 0.40
N MET A 82 3.32 -4.08 1.05
CA MET A 82 2.50 -4.53 2.17
C MET A 82 3.04 -4.08 3.50
N LEU A 83 2.12 -3.65 4.39
CA LEU A 83 2.42 -3.37 5.79
C LEU A 83 1.84 -4.51 6.62
N THR A 84 2.61 -5.05 7.56
CA THR A 84 2.15 -6.17 8.35
C THR A 84 2.71 -6.15 9.78
N GLY A 85 1.89 -6.58 10.73
CA GLY A 85 2.35 -6.91 12.08
C GLY A 85 2.92 -8.32 12.17
N HIS A 86 2.86 -9.07 11.09
CA HIS A 86 3.34 -10.46 11.00
C HIS A 86 4.50 -10.52 10.02
N ASP A 87 5.72 -10.69 10.54
CA ASP A 87 6.94 -10.66 9.72
C ASP A 87 7.66 -12.00 9.67
N SER A 88 6.95 -13.11 9.86
CA SER A 88 7.54 -14.42 9.68
C SER A 88 7.92 -14.65 8.22
N ASP A 89 8.89 -15.51 7.98
CA ASP A 89 9.32 -15.85 6.62
C ASP A 89 8.15 -16.41 5.81
N ALA A 90 7.30 -17.23 6.43
CA ALA A 90 6.12 -17.79 5.75
C ALA A 90 5.15 -16.71 5.32
N ASP A 91 4.90 -15.70 6.18
CA ASP A 91 4.00 -14.60 5.84
C ASP A 91 4.57 -13.74 4.72
N THR A 92 5.87 -13.50 4.75
CA THR A 92 6.56 -12.74 3.69
C THR A 92 6.44 -13.46 2.35
N ILE A 93 6.70 -14.76 2.33
CA ILE A 93 6.59 -15.58 1.10
C ILE A 93 5.16 -15.52 0.55
N LEU A 94 4.15 -15.70 1.40
CA LEU A 94 2.75 -15.64 0.98
C LEU A 94 2.38 -14.29 0.39
N GLY A 95 2.89 -13.21 0.98
CA GLY A 95 2.64 -11.85 0.47
C GLY A 95 3.27 -11.64 -0.90
N LEU A 96 4.53 -12.01 -1.06
CA LEU A 96 5.23 -11.88 -2.34
C LEU A 96 4.60 -12.76 -3.42
N ASP A 97 4.20 -14.00 -3.08
CA ASP A 97 3.52 -14.91 -4.01
C ASP A 97 2.15 -14.35 -4.43
N ALA A 98 1.52 -13.52 -3.60
CA ALA A 98 0.25 -12.89 -3.95
C ALA A 98 0.42 -11.75 -4.95
N GLY A 99 1.65 -11.34 -5.25
CA GLY A 99 1.94 -10.28 -6.21
C GLY A 99 2.45 -8.98 -5.62
N ALA A 100 2.80 -8.98 -4.32
CA ALA A 100 3.39 -7.80 -3.67
C ALA A 100 4.86 -7.65 -4.12
N ASN A 101 5.32 -6.40 -4.15
CA ASN A 101 6.68 -6.08 -4.56
C ASN A 101 7.61 -5.86 -3.37
N ASP A 102 7.07 -5.54 -2.20
CA ASP A 102 7.86 -5.31 -1.00
C ASP A 102 6.99 -5.51 0.24
N TYR A 103 7.62 -5.57 1.38
CA TYR A 103 6.98 -5.95 2.63
C TYR A 103 7.64 -5.16 3.76
N VAL A 104 6.87 -4.45 4.57
CA VAL A 104 7.37 -3.67 5.69
C VAL A 104 6.66 -4.07 6.96
N SER A 105 7.41 -4.41 7.99
CA SER A 105 6.86 -4.82 9.29
C SER A 105 6.42 -3.62 10.11
N LYS A 106 5.30 -3.76 10.79
CA LYS A 106 4.84 -2.81 11.80
C LYS A 106 5.38 -3.21 13.18
N PRO A 107 5.78 -2.29 14.03
CA PRO A 107 5.85 -0.85 13.78
C PRO A 107 7.04 -0.49 12.89
N PHE A 108 6.85 0.49 12.03
CA PHE A 108 7.90 0.98 11.14
C PHE A 108 8.27 2.43 11.47
N LYS A 109 9.45 2.83 11.02
CA LYS A 109 9.85 4.24 11.06
C LYS A 109 9.56 4.86 9.71
N PHE A 110 8.97 6.04 9.70
CA PHE A 110 8.59 6.70 8.45
C PHE A 110 9.74 6.83 7.45
N PRO A 111 10.97 7.24 7.85
CA PRO A 111 12.07 7.32 6.89
C PRO A 111 12.39 5.99 6.20
N VAL A 112 12.21 4.87 6.89
CA VAL A 112 12.44 3.55 6.30
C VAL A 112 11.35 3.23 5.28
N LEU A 113 10.08 3.47 5.64
CA LEU A 113 8.98 3.27 4.72
C LEU A 113 9.13 4.16 3.48
N LEU A 114 9.46 5.43 3.69
CA LEU A 114 9.65 6.37 2.59
C LEU A 114 10.75 5.93 1.64
N ALA A 115 11.87 5.42 2.17
CA ALA A 115 12.96 4.90 1.35
C ALA A 115 12.51 3.72 0.48
N ARG A 116 11.69 2.84 1.03
CA ARG A 116 11.16 1.70 0.28
C ARG A 116 10.14 2.12 -0.78
N ILE A 117 9.30 3.10 -0.48
CA ILE A 117 8.39 3.68 -1.45
C ILE A 117 9.18 4.25 -2.62
N ARG A 118 10.19 5.05 -2.34
CA ARG A 118 11.02 5.67 -3.38
C ARG A 118 11.76 4.62 -4.20
N ALA A 119 12.23 3.55 -3.57
CA ALA A 119 12.90 2.47 -4.27
C ALA A 119 11.96 1.81 -5.30
N GLN A 120 10.70 1.59 -4.93
CA GLN A 120 9.73 1.01 -5.85
C GLN A 120 9.36 1.95 -6.99
N LEU A 121 9.37 3.25 -6.74
CA LEU A 121 8.99 4.26 -7.73
C LEU A 121 10.12 4.63 -8.71
N ARG A 122 11.35 4.19 -8.44
CA ARG A 122 12.51 4.48 -9.30
C ARG A 122 12.52 3.69 -10.62
N GLN A 123 11.62 2.77 -10.77
CA GLN A 123 11.59 1.91 -11.96
C GLN A 123 10.94 2.57 -13.16
#